data_5b3132ec389b35cb7e4a4b7d5bf37e74
#
_entry.id   5b3132ec389b35cb7e4a4b7d5bf37e74
#
_cell.length_a   1.000
_cell.length_b   1.000
_cell.length_c   1.000
_cell.angle_alpha   90.00
_cell.angle_beta   90.00
_cell.angle_gamma   90.00
#
_symmetry.space_group_name_H-M   'P 1'
#
loop_
_entity.id
_entity.type
_entity.pdbx_description
1 polymer ?
#
loop_
_entity_poly.entity_id
_entity_poly.type
_entity_poly.pdbx_seq_one_letter_code
_entity_poly.pdbx_strand_id
1 'polypeptide(L)'
;LDNLYLLTTTDQLKKYNAAGDSVSAYNDVRRYGKLHAIDVTNPLKLLLFYKDFSTVVILDRQLTARTAIELRRKNILQAGAVGLSYDNNIWLFDEYDNKLKKINEEGTLLQETPDLRTVFGFALQPQQIIDNNNTVYLYDSSKGVFMFDHYGTFRKKAGITGWQRIAVFDKYIYGIDANAAFSNYNTATLLTEQRKLPAALKGTYNYQVANNKLFAWTRDSLHIYTYPF
;
A
#
# COMPACT_ATOMS: atom_id res chain seq x y z
N LEU A 1 -6.75 0.57 17.61
CA LEU A 1 -5.49 -0.07 18.05
C LEU A 1 -4.33 0.73 17.48
N ASP A 2 -3.70 1.57 18.30
CA ASP A 2 -2.58 2.43 17.88
C ASP A 2 -1.25 1.63 17.91
N ASN A 3 -1.15 0.61 17.05
CA ASN A 3 0.10 -0.11 16.87
C ASN A 3 0.93 0.52 15.75
N LEU A 4 2.22 0.57 15.95
CA LEU A 4 3.19 0.97 14.96
C LEU A 4 3.89 -0.27 14.40
N TYR A 5 4.02 -0.34 13.08
CA TYR A 5 4.73 -1.40 12.39
C TYR A 5 5.96 -0.81 11.69
N LEU A 6 7.13 -1.30 12.04
CA LEU A 6 8.40 -0.85 11.47
C LEU A 6 9.09 -2.01 10.73
N LEU A 7 9.52 -1.75 9.52
CA LEU A 7 10.41 -2.63 8.78
C LEU A 7 11.85 -2.18 9.03
N THR A 8 12.66 -3.07 9.57
CA THR A 8 14.08 -2.82 9.81
C THR A 8 14.90 -2.94 8.51
N THR A 9 16.15 -2.50 8.54
CA THR A 9 17.09 -2.65 7.41
C THR A 9 17.45 -4.11 7.10
N THR A 10 17.13 -5.03 8.02
CA THR A 10 17.29 -6.49 7.86
C THR A 10 15.99 -7.18 7.47
N ASP A 11 15.00 -6.44 6.94
CA ASP A 11 13.67 -6.91 6.55
C ASP A 11 12.91 -7.64 7.68
N GLN A 12 13.19 -7.31 8.95
CA GLN A 12 12.39 -7.75 10.08
C GLN A 12 11.23 -6.78 10.32
N LEU A 13 10.01 -7.28 10.31
CA LEU A 13 8.83 -6.53 10.70
C LEU A 13 8.68 -6.55 12.22
N LYS A 14 8.70 -5.38 12.85
CA LYS A 14 8.49 -5.20 14.29
C LYS A 14 7.19 -4.46 14.56
N LYS A 15 6.49 -4.93 15.57
CA LYS A 15 5.27 -4.31 16.07
C LYS A 15 5.51 -3.66 17.42
N TYR A 16 5.08 -2.42 17.58
CA TYR A 16 5.13 -1.65 18.81
C TYR A 16 3.72 -1.24 19.24
N ASN A 17 3.48 -1.18 20.55
CA ASN A 17 2.25 -0.63 21.10
C ASN A 17 2.30 0.91 21.16
N ALA A 18 1.21 1.55 21.63
CA ALA A 18 1.13 3.00 21.78
C ALA A 18 2.13 3.58 22.80
N ALA A 19 2.62 2.78 23.75
CA ALA A 19 3.65 3.17 24.71
C ALA A 19 5.08 3.08 24.13
N GLY A 20 5.24 2.50 22.93
CA GLY A 20 6.53 2.31 22.29
C GLY A 20 7.23 0.99 22.65
N ASP A 21 6.54 0.08 23.37
CA ASP A 21 7.10 -1.23 23.70
C ASP A 21 7.04 -2.17 22.50
N SER A 22 8.09 -2.95 22.29
CA SER A 22 8.11 -4.01 21.27
C SER A 22 7.21 -5.17 21.70
N VAL A 23 6.17 -5.43 20.90
CA VAL A 23 5.15 -6.45 21.20
C VAL A 23 5.44 -7.77 20.51
N SER A 24 5.83 -7.71 19.24
CA SER A 24 6.13 -8.90 18.43
C SER A 24 7.01 -8.55 17.24
N ALA A 25 7.62 -9.57 16.65
CA ALA A 25 8.43 -9.43 15.44
C ALA A 25 8.21 -10.61 14.51
N TYR A 26 8.33 -10.37 13.22
CA TYR A 26 8.28 -11.39 12.18
C TYR A 26 9.46 -11.23 11.23
N ASN A 27 10.07 -12.34 10.86
CA ASN A 27 11.12 -12.37 9.84
C ASN A 27 11.10 -13.73 9.13
N ASP A 28 11.00 -13.70 7.82
CA ASP A 28 11.10 -14.91 6.99
C ASP A 28 11.88 -14.66 5.67
N VAL A 29 12.87 -13.77 5.75
CA VAL A 29 13.72 -13.37 4.62
C VAL A 29 14.40 -14.61 3.97
N ARG A 30 14.79 -15.60 4.78
CA ARG A 30 15.42 -16.82 4.28
C ARG A 30 14.50 -17.61 3.37
N ARG A 31 13.20 -17.54 3.59
CA ARG A 31 12.20 -18.30 2.84
C ARG A 31 11.64 -17.55 1.64
N TYR A 32 11.36 -16.25 1.83
CA TYR A 32 10.62 -15.44 0.85
C TYR A 32 11.42 -14.27 0.27
N GLY A 33 12.68 -14.10 0.70
CA GLY A 33 13.51 -13.00 0.24
C GLY A 33 13.09 -11.64 0.84
N LYS A 34 13.38 -10.58 0.11
CA LYS A 34 13.13 -9.21 0.56
C LYS A 34 11.64 -8.88 0.57
N LEU A 35 11.19 -8.28 1.67
CA LEU A 35 9.83 -7.78 1.79
C LEU A 35 9.63 -6.54 0.92
N HIS A 36 8.66 -6.61 0.00
CA HIS A 36 8.40 -5.54 -0.96
C HIS A 36 7.32 -4.56 -0.47
N ALA A 37 6.23 -5.08 0.07
CA ALA A 37 5.12 -4.26 0.56
C ALA A 37 4.45 -4.88 1.80
N ILE A 38 3.88 -4.02 2.62
CA ILE A 38 3.13 -4.38 3.83
C ILE A 38 1.83 -3.60 3.81
N ASP A 39 0.72 -4.30 4.03
CA ASP A 39 -0.56 -3.67 4.32
C ASP A 39 -1.00 -4.02 5.74
N VAL A 40 -1.20 -2.99 6.55
CA VAL A 40 -1.60 -3.08 7.97
C VAL A 40 -2.93 -2.35 8.23
N THR A 41 -3.71 -2.13 7.18
CA THR A 41 -5.01 -1.45 7.28
C THR A 41 -5.99 -2.22 8.16
N ASN A 42 -5.92 -3.55 8.15
CA ASN A 42 -6.64 -4.38 9.12
C ASN A 42 -5.67 -4.88 10.21
N PRO A 43 -5.81 -4.43 11.48
CA PRO A 43 -4.90 -4.82 12.55
C PRO A 43 -5.03 -6.30 12.99
N LEU A 44 -6.07 -7.00 12.53
CA LEU A 44 -6.29 -8.43 12.80
C LEU A 44 -5.72 -9.33 11.70
N LYS A 45 -5.41 -8.72 10.54
CA LYS A 45 -4.93 -9.42 9.35
C LYS A 45 -3.95 -8.53 8.61
N LEU A 46 -2.66 -8.82 8.73
CA LEU A 46 -1.62 -8.11 8.03
C LEU A 46 -1.26 -8.85 6.74
N LEU A 47 -1.02 -8.11 5.68
CA LEU A 47 -0.61 -8.65 4.39
C LEU A 47 0.83 -8.27 4.11
N LEU A 48 1.68 -9.27 3.85
CA LEU A 48 3.06 -9.07 3.42
C LEU A 48 3.22 -9.57 1.99
N PHE A 49 3.87 -8.77 1.16
CA PHE A 49 4.12 -9.14 -0.23
C PHE A 49 5.62 -9.25 -0.52
N TYR A 50 6.02 -10.43 -0.97
CA TYR A 50 7.36 -10.77 -1.40
C TYR A 50 7.37 -10.88 -2.93
N LYS A 51 7.68 -9.76 -3.60
CA LYS A 51 7.56 -9.65 -5.07
C LYS A 51 8.46 -10.63 -5.80
N ASP A 52 9.70 -10.80 -5.38
CA ASP A 52 10.68 -11.65 -6.05
C ASP A 52 10.24 -13.12 -6.09
N PHE A 53 9.61 -13.60 -5.02
CA PHE A 53 9.07 -14.95 -4.92
C PHE A 53 7.57 -15.03 -5.30
N SER A 54 6.97 -13.91 -5.72
CA SER A 54 5.54 -13.86 -6.04
C SER A 54 4.67 -14.48 -4.94
N THR A 55 4.97 -14.15 -3.67
CA THR A 55 4.32 -14.75 -2.51
C THR A 55 3.67 -13.69 -1.64
N VAL A 56 2.43 -13.94 -1.25
CA VAL A 56 1.70 -13.17 -0.25
C VAL A 56 1.64 -13.97 1.03
N VAL A 57 2.08 -13.37 2.14
CA VAL A 57 1.98 -13.96 3.48
C VAL A 57 0.97 -13.19 4.31
N ILE A 58 0.05 -13.91 4.92
CA ILE A 58 -0.96 -13.36 5.82
C ILE A 58 -0.53 -13.62 7.26
N LEU A 59 -0.40 -12.56 8.05
CA LEU A 59 -0.13 -12.64 9.48
C LEU A 59 -1.37 -12.28 10.28
N ASP A 60 -1.47 -12.85 11.48
CA ASP A 60 -2.43 -12.42 12.46
C ASP A 60 -1.94 -11.19 13.25
N ARG A 61 -2.76 -10.74 14.21
CA ARG A 61 -2.45 -9.59 15.08
C ARG A 61 -1.17 -9.75 15.91
N GLN A 62 -0.71 -10.98 16.11
CA GLN A 62 0.49 -11.30 16.88
C GLN A 62 1.73 -11.48 16.00
N LEU A 63 1.60 -11.21 14.70
CA LEU A 63 2.60 -11.46 13.65
C LEU A 63 2.91 -12.95 13.46
N THR A 64 1.97 -13.84 13.76
CA THR A 64 2.10 -15.26 13.42
C THR A 64 1.61 -15.49 11.98
N ALA A 65 2.43 -16.17 11.18
CA ALA A 65 2.04 -16.53 9.82
C ALA A 65 0.89 -17.54 9.82
N ARG A 66 -0.22 -17.19 9.16
CA ARG A 66 -1.39 -18.07 9.00
C ARG A 66 -1.39 -18.77 7.67
N THR A 67 -1.16 -18.02 6.60
CA THR A 67 -1.23 -18.50 5.22
C THR A 67 -0.12 -17.90 4.40
N ALA A 68 0.41 -18.68 3.48
CA ALA A 68 1.32 -18.21 2.43
C ALA A 68 0.76 -18.63 1.07
N ILE A 69 0.51 -17.67 0.20
CA ILE A 69 -0.08 -17.86 -1.12
C ILE A 69 1.03 -17.69 -2.15
N GLU A 70 1.45 -18.78 -2.79
CA GLU A 70 2.36 -18.75 -3.93
C GLU A 70 1.56 -18.38 -5.19
N LEU A 71 1.62 -17.12 -5.60
CA LEU A 71 0.77 -16.57 -6.65
C LEU A 71 0.97 -17.25 -7.99
N ARG A 72 2.21 -17.67 -8.32
CA ARG A 72 2.50 -18.39 -9.58
C ARG A 72 1.74 -19.71 -9.67
N ARG A 73 1.54 -20.42 -8.54
CA ARG A 73 0.74 -21.65 -8.50
C ARG A 73 -0.76 -21.39 -8.67
N LYS A 74 -1.17 -20.14 -8.60
CA LYS A 74 -2.54 -19.66 -8.82
C LYS A 74 -2.73 -18.96 -10.16
N ASN A 75 -1.80 -19.20 -11.11
CA ASN A 75 -1.77 -18.59 -12.44
C ASN A 75 -1.68 -17.06 -12.42
N ILE A 76 -1.09 -16.49 -11.38
CA ILE A 76 -0.76 -15.07 -11.28
C ILE A 76 0.76 -14.96 -11.44
N LEU A 77 1.19 -14.63 -12.67
CA LEU A 77 2.58 -14.80 -13.05
C LEU A 77 3.48 -13.68 -12.56
N GLN A 78 2.97 -12.43 -12.52
CA GLN A 78 3.77 -11.27 -12.19
C GLN A 78 2.94 -10.24 -11.42
N ALA A 79 2.78 -10.46 -10.11
CA ALA A 79 2.13 -9.47 -9.28
C ALA A 79 3.04 -8.24 -9.07
N GLY A 80 2.53 -7.05 -9.40
CA GLY A 80 3.21 -5.76 -9.23
C GLY A 80 2.92 -5.11 -7.91
N ALA A 81 1.65 -5.14 -7.50
CA ALA A 81 1.17 -4.56 -6.25
C ALA A 81 0.10 -5.46 -5.62
N VAL A 82 -0.04 -5.37 -4.30
CA VAL A 82 -1.09 -6.04 -3.52
C VAL A 82 -1.65 -5.10 -2.46
N GLY A 83 -2.89 -5.33 -2.03
CA GLY A 83 -3.53 -4.61 -0.94
C GLY A 83 -4.70 -5.41 -0.36
N LEU A 84 -5.03 -5.16 0.90
CA LEU A 84 -6.22 -5.74 1.52
C LEU A 84 -7.49 -5.12 0.95
N SER A 85 -8.50 -5.94 0.74
CA SER A 85 -9.85 -5.49 0.42
C SER A 85 -10.69 -5.32 1.68
N TYR A 86 -11.70 -4.46 1.62
CA TYR A 86 -12.65 -4.22 2.72
C TYR A 86 -13.33 -5.50 3.24
N ASP A 87 -13.50 -6.51 2.38
CA ASP A 87 -14.13 -7.80 2.66
C ASP A 87 -13.12 -8.89 3.10
N ASN A 88 -11.93 -8.48 3.53
CA ASN A 88 -10.80 -9.34 3.92
C ASN A 88 -10.21 -10.19 2.80
N ASN A 89 -10.62 -10.02 1.56
CA ASN A 89 -9.97 -10.58 0.39
C ASN A 89 -8.73 -9.75 0.02
N ILE A 90 -8.06 -10.12 -1.06
CA ILE A 90 -6.80 -9.53 -1.48
C ILE A 90 -6.96 -8.98 -2.88
N TRP A 91 -6.77 -7.69 -3.05
CA TRP A 91 -6.54 -7.08 -4.35
C TRP A 91 -5.09 -7.27 -4.76
N LEU A 92 -4.87 -7.58 -6.02
CA LEU A 92 -3.54 -7.60 -6.63
C LEU A 92 -3.62 -7.11 -8.08
N PHE A 93 -2.50 -6.59 -8.56
CA PHE A 93 -2.34 -6.25 -9.96
C PHE A 93 -1.37 -7.23 -10.62
N ASP A 94 -1.84 -7.98 -11.60
CA ASP A 94 -1.03 -8.86 -12.41
C ASP A 94 -0.48 -8.08 -13.61
N GLU A 95 0.82 -7.78 -13.59
CA GLU A 95 1.49 -7.01 -14.65
C GLU A 95 1.55 -7.79 -15.98
N TYR A 96 1.55 -9.13 -15.92
CA TYR A 96 1.57 -9.96 -17.12
C TYR A 96 0.26 -9.85 -17.91
N ASP A 97 -0.87 -10.04 -17.23
CA ASP A 97 -2.21 -9.90 -17.81
C ASP A 97 -2.65 -8.42 -17.93
N ASN A 98 -1.98 -7.53 -17.21
CA ASN A 98 -2.34 -6.14 -17.00
C ASN A 98 -3.77 -5.96 -16.46
N LYS A 99 -4.09 -6.76 -15.44
CA LYS A 99 -5.41 -6.81 -14.81
C LYS A 99 -5.34 -6.55 -13.30
N LEU A 100 -6.33 -5.86 -12.80
CA LEU A 100 -6.63 -5.81 -11.37
C LEU A 100 -7.45 -7.05 -11.03
N LYS A 101 -6.94 -7.88 -10.13
CA LYS A 101 -7.55 -9.15 -9.72
C LYS A 101 -7.86 -9.14 -8.22
N LYS A 102 -8.93 -9.82 -7.83
CA LYS A 102 -9.29 -10.07 -6.43
C LYS A 102 -9.25 -11.55 -6.16
N ILE A 103 -8.54 -11.95 -5.11
CA ILE A 103 -8.41 -13.34 -4.67
C ILE A 103 -8.80 -13.49 -3.19
N ASN A 104 -9.21 -14.70 -2.81
CA ASN A 104 -9.39 -15.05 -1.40
C ASN A 104 -8.08 -15.49 -0.73
N GLU A 105 -8.15 -15.91 0.56
CA GLU A 105 -6.97 -16.35 1.32
C GLU A 105 -6.34 -17.66 0.82
N GLU A 106 -7.10 -18.45 0.08
CA GLU A 106 -6.64 -19.68 -0.59
C GLU A 106 -6.00 -19.40 -1.96
N GLY A 107 -6.04 -18.13 -2.40
CA GLY A 107 -5.56 -17.70 -3.71
C GLY A 107 -6.51 -18.02 -4.86
N THR A 108 -7.80 -18.30 -4.57
CA THR A 108 -8.82 -18.49 -5.59
C THR A 108 -9.23 -17.15 -6.18
N LEU A 109 -9.24 -17.03 -7.50
CA LEU A 109 -9.70 -15.84 -8.21
C LEU A 109 -11.21 -15.64 -7.98
N LEU A 110 -11.58 -14.49 -7.46
CA LEU A 110 -12.96 -14.09 -7.22
C LEU A 110 -13.51 -13.19 -8.32
N GLN A 111 -12.67 -12.26 -8.78
CA GLN A 111 -12.99 -11.33 -9.86
C GLN A 111 -11.73 -10.76 -10.51
N GLU A 112 -11.86 -10.29 -11.74
CA GLU A 112 -10.82 -9.58 -12.46
C GLU A 112 -11.38 -8.53 -13.40
N THR A 113 -10.58 -7.51 -13.72
CA THR A 113 -10.91 -6.53 -14.76
C THR A 113 -10.63 -7.11 -16.14
N PRO A 114 -11.16 -6.52 -17.23
CA PRO A 114 -10.58 -6.68 -18.55
C PRO A 114 -9.08 -6.31 -18.54
N ASP A 115 -8.35 -6.68 -19.60
CA ASP A 115 -6.99 -6.20 -19.82
C ASP A 115 -6.99 -4.66 -19.91
N LEU A 116 -6.35 -4.01 -18.94
CA LEU A 116 -6.38 -2.55 -18.82
C LEU A 116 -5.57 -1.85 -19.92
N ARG A 117 -4.69 -2.58 -20.65
CA ARG A 117 -4.05 -2.04 -21.87
C ARG A 117 -5.07 -1.71 -22.94
N THR A 118 -6.11 -2.52 -23.08
CA THR A 118 -7.17 -2.26 -24.05
C THR A 118 -8.08 -1.10 -23.64
N VAL A 119 -8.20 -0.86 -22.33
CA VAL A 119 -9.02 0.23 -21.77
C VAL A 119 -8.28 1.58 -21.85
N PHE A 120 -6.99 1.61 -21.56
CA PHE A 120 -6.23 2.84 -21.43
C PHE A 120 -5.26 3.12 -22.59
N GLY A 121 -5.01 2.14 -23.46
CA GLY A 121 -4.04 2.27 -24.57
C GLY A 121 -2.58 2.14 -24.16
N PHE A 122 -2.30 1.78 -22.88
CA PHE A 122 -0.94 1.57 -22.35
C PHE A 122 -0.96 0.59 -21.17
N ALA A 123 0.18 -0.05 -20.91
CA ALA A 123 0.35 -0.91 -19.76
C ALA A 123 0.52 -0.10 -18.47
N LEU A 124 -0.07 -0.59 -17.37
CA LEU A 124 0.14 -0.09 -16.02
C LEU A 124 1.23 -0.88 -15.31
N GLN A 125 1.97 -0.19 -14.44
CA GLN A 125 2.96 -0.77 -13.53
C GLN A 125 2.77 -0.19 -12.11
N PRO A 126 1.65 -0.53 -11.46
CA PRO A 126 1.34 0.06 -10.17
C PRO A 126 2.27 -0.44 -9.07
N GLN A 127 2.58 0.46 -8.16
CA GLN A 127 3.39 0.20 -6.98
C GLN A 127 2.54 0.01 -5.72
N GLN A 128 1.27 0.46 -5.76
CA GLN A 128 0.42 0.43 -4.57
C GLN A 128 -1.04 0.24 -4.93
N ILE A 129 -1.74 -0.56 -4.11
CA ILE A 129 -3.19 -0.71 -4.11
C ILE A 129 -3.70 -0.31 -2.72
N ILE A 130 -4.73 0.53 -2.67
CA ILE A 130 -5.43 0.91 -1.44
C ILE A 130 -6.92 0.73 -1.68
N ASP A 131 -7.60 0.01 -0.79
CA ASP A 131 -9.06 -0.09 -0.76
C ASP A 131 -9.57 0.78 0.39
N ASN A 132 -10.28 1.84 0.07
CA ASN A 132 -10.82 2.79 1.03
C ASN A 132 -12.15 3.39 0.55
N ASN A 133 -13.16 3.44 1.44
CA ASN A 133 -14.45 4.08 1.20
C ASN A 133 -15.08 3.69 -0.14
N ASN A 134 -15.29 2.40 -0.37
CA ASN A 134 -15.89 1.82 -1.59
C ASN A 134 -15.11 2.11 -2.88
N THR A 135 -13.84 2.48 -2.78
CA THR A 135 -12.99 2.78 -3.93
C THR A 135 -11.64 2.07 -3.81
N VAL A 136 -11.26 1.38 -4.86
CA VAL A 136 -9.94 0.76 -5.00
C VAL A 136 -9.04 1.71 -5.78
N TYR A 137 -7.99 2.19 -5.15
CA TYR A 137 -6.99 3.10 -5.72
C TYR A 137 -5.79 2.28 -6.18
N LEU A 138 -5.53 2.31 -7.47
CA LEU A 138 -4.36 1.69 -8.09
C LEU A 138 -3.39 2.80 -8.48
N TYR A 139 -2.24 2.86 -7.81
CA TYR A 139 -1.27 3.91 -8.02
C TYR A 139 -0.08 3.45 -8.87
N ASP A 140 0.08 4.09 -10.01
CA ASP A 140 1.24 4.03 -10.88
C ASP A 140 1.94 5.39 -10.87
N SER A 141 3.17 5.47 -10.33
CA SER A 141 3.88 6.73 -10.15
C SER A 141 4.17 7.46 -11.47
N SER A 142 4.18 6.74 -12.59
CA SER A 142 4.38 7.31 -13.93
C SER A 142 3.09 7.71 -14.64
N LYS A 143 1.95 7.12 -14.26
CA LYS A 143 0.66 7.26 -14.96
C LYS A 143 -0.41 7.96 -14.12
N GLY A 144 -0.32 7.90 -12.79
CA GLY A 144 -1.26 8.48 -11.85
C GLY A 144 -2.04 7.47 -11.02
N VAL A 145 -3.12 7.93 -10.40
CA VAL A 145 -4.01 7.10 -9.59
C VAL A 145 -5.26 6.73 -10.39
N PHE A 146 -5.51 5.44 -10.54
CA PHE A 146 -6.69 4.90 -11.21
C PHE A 146 -7.65 4.39 -10.13
N MET A 147 -8.90 4.83 -10.19
CA MET A 147 -9.92 4.53 -9.18
C MET A 147 -10.96 3.60 -9.76
N PHE A 148 -11.19 2.50 -9.05
CA PHE A 148 -12.16 1.47 -9.40
C PHE A 148 -13.18 1.32 -8.28
N ASP A 149 -14.37 0.80 -8.60
CA ASP A 149 -15.27 0.32 -7.56
C ASP A 149 -14.89 -1.10 -7.09
N HIS A 150 -15.63 -1.62 -6.11
CA HIS A 150 -15.40 -2.96 -5.58
C HIS A 150 -15.70 -4.11 -6.56
N TYR A 151 -16.32 -3.79 -7.69
CA TYR A 151 -16.57 -4.74 -8.78
C TYR A 151 -15.49 -4.69 -9.86
N GLY A 152 -14.42 -3.88 -9.63
CA GLY A 152 -13.35 -3.70 -10.62
C GLY A 152 -13.73 -2.80 -11.80
N THR A 153 -14.84 -2.06 -11.72
CA THR A 153 -15.22 -1.12 -12.76
C THR A 153 -14.43 0.17 -12.64
N PHE A 154 -13.75 0.58 -13.70
CA PHE A 154 -13.03 1.86 -13.72
C PHE A 154 -14.00 3.04 -13.57
N ARG A 155 -13.69 3.95 -12.65
CA ARG A 155 -14.52 5.13 -12.36
C ARG A 155 -13.87 6.43 -12.83
N LYS A 156 -12.62 6.68 -12.42
CA LYS A 156 -11.90 7.91 -12.78
C LYS A 156 -10.39 7.75 -12.59
N LYS A 157 -9.66 8.70 -13.13
CA LYS A 157 -8.21 8.82 -13.00
C LYS A 157 -7.84 10.18 -12.42
N ALA A 158 -6.88 10.21 -11.48
CA ALA A 158 -6.21 11.43 -11.06
C ALA A 158 -4.77 11.45 -11.63
N GLY A 159 -4.38 12.59 -12.19
CA GLY A 159 -3.06 12.78 -12.81
C GLY A 159 -1.92 12.97 -11.81
N ILE A 160 -1.96 12.26 -10.69
CA ILE A 160 -0.96 12.35 -9.61
C ILE A 160 0.24 11.48 -9.98
N THR A 161 1.31 12.09 -10.44
CA THR A 161 2.54 11.38 -10.83
C THR A 161 3.73 11.82 -9.98
N GLY A 162 4.77 10.97 -9.92
CA GLY A 162 6.04 11.29 -9.26
C GLY A 162 6.01 11.26 -7.74
N TRP A 163 4.90 10.87 -7.10
CA TRP A 163 4.89 10.68 -5.65
C TRP A 163 5.51 9.32 -5.31
N GLN A 164 6.25 9.27 -4.21
CA GLN A 164 6.91 8.03 -3.77
C GLN A 164 5.90 6.99 -3.30
N ARG A 165 4.90 7.43 -2.54
CA ARG A 165 3.77 6.65 -2.04
C ARG A 165 2.56 7.54 -1.92
N ILE A 166 1.38 6.91 -1.94
CA ILE A 166 0.12 7.58 -1.63
C ILE A 166 -0.49 7.03 -0.33
N ALA A 167 -1.27 7.88 0.32
CA ALA A 167 -2.20 7.50 1.38
C ALA A 167 -3.58 8.09 1.05
N VAL A 168 -4.63 7.36 1.41
CA VAL A 168 -6.01 7.82 1.18
C VAL A 168 -6.70 7.97 2.52
N PHE A 169 -7.27 9.14 2.75
CA PHE A 169 -8.07 9.42 3.93
C PHE A 169 -9.23 10.34 3.56
N ASP A 170 -10.45 9.92 3.88
CA ASP A 170 -11.68 10.59 3.47
C ASP A 170 -11.68 10.83 1.94
N LYS A 171 -11.85 12.05 1.50
CA LYS A 171 -11.85 12.47 0.09
C LYS A 171 -10.48 12.92 -0.44
N TYR A 172 -9.43 12.73 0.34
CA TYR A 172 -8.09 13.19 -0.03
C TYR A 172 -7.13 12.05 -0.32
N ILE A 173 -6.32 12.22 -1.35
CA ILE A 173 -5.13 11.42 -1.62
C ILE A 173 -3.94 12.28 -1.21
N TYR A 174 -3.11 11.76 -0.32
CA TYR A 174 -1.90 12.41 0.18
C TYR A 174 -0.66 11.74 -0.40
N GLY A 175 0.38 12.49 -0.62
CA GLY A 175 1.65 11.96 -1.04
C GLY A 175 2.80 12.93 -0.91
N ILE A 176 3.99 12.40 -1.10
CA ILE A 176 5.25 13.13 -1.05
C ILE A 176 6.02 12.82 -2.33
N ASP A 177 6.45 13.85 -3.02
CA ASP A 177 7.26 13.73 -4.24
C ASP A 177 8.75 13.53 -3.93
N ALA A 178 9.56 13.38 -4.97
CA ALA A 178 11.01 13.20 -4.85
C ALA A 178 11.73 14.39 -4.21
N ASN A 179 11.12 15.59 -4.21
CA ASN A 179 11.64 16.80 -3.61
C ASN A 179 11.18 16.99 -2.16
N ALA A 180 10.56 15.96 -1.56
CA ALA A 180 9.95 16.00 -0.24
C ALA A 180 8.82 17.04 -0.12
N ALA A 181 8.18 17.43 -1.22
CA ALA A 181 6.99 18.26 -1.19
C ALA A 181 5.78 17.42 -0.83
N PHE A 182 5.14 17.76 0.29
CA PHE A 182 3.94 17.11 0.76
C PHE A 182 2.71 17.77 0.11
N SER A 183 1.88 16.97 -0.52
CA SER A 183 0.70 17.45 -1.24
C SER A 183 -0.52 16.59 -0.93
N ASN A 184 -1.70 17.19 -1.05
CA ASN A 184 -2.97 16.48 -1.09
C ASN A 184 -3.71 16.77 -2.38
N TYR A 185 -4.45 15.77 -2.84
CA TYR A 185 -5.38 15.87 -3.95
C TYR A 185 -6.80 15.58 -3.44
N ASN A 186 -7.70 16.53 -3.65
CA ASN A 186 -9.11 16.35 -3.29
C ASN A 186 -9.86 15.65 -4.42
N THR A 187 -10.39 14.46 -4.17
CA THR A 187 -11.08 13.64 -5.18
C THR A 187 -12.45 14.19 -5.60
N ALA A 188 -13.03 15.12 -4.84
CA ALA A 188 -14.30 15.75 -5.16
C ALA A 188 -14.11 17.03 -6.00
N THR A 189 -13.16 17.89 -5.62
CA THR A 189 -12.91 19.17 -6.33
C THR A 189 -11.85 19.03 -7.42
N LEU A 190 -11.11 17.92 -7.46
CA LEU A 190 -10.03 17.62 -8.40
C LEU A 190 -8.82 18.58 -8.27
N LEU A 191 -8.70 19.25 -7.14
CA LEU A 191 -7.63 20.21 -6.88
C LEU A 191 -6.49 19.55 -6.11
N THR A 192 -5.26 19.90 -6.48
CA THR A 192 -4.05 19.56 -5.73
C THR A 192 -3.59 20.77 -4.95
N GLU A 193 -3.31 20.58 -3.66
CA GLU A 193 -2.75 21.60 -2.80
C GLU A 193 -1.42 21.11 -2.20
N GLN A 194 -0.43 21.98 -2.22
CA GLN A 194 0.82 21.72 -1.53
C GLN A 194 0.66 22.09 -0.05
N ARG A 195 1.09 21.21 0.83
CA ARG A 195 1.06 21.39 2.28
C ARG A 195 2.45 21.63 2.82
N LYS A 196 2.56 22.51 3.79
CA LYS A 196 3.84 22.78 4.46
C LYS A 196 4.13 21.69 5.48
N LEU A 197 5.27 21.03 5.37
CA LEU A 197 5.78 20.18 6.41
C LEU A 197 6.20 21.01 7.64
N PRO A 198 6.12 20.44 8.87
CA PRO A 198 6.70 21.07 10.04
C PRO A 198 8.15 21.47 9.80
N ALA A 199 8.54 22.66 10.27
CA ALA A 199 9.88 23.22 10.03
C ALA A 199 11.01 22.28 10.54
N ALA A 200 10.74 21.52 11.60
CA ALA A 200 11.66 20.52 12.14
C ALA A 200 11.95 19.35 11.19
N LEU A 201 11.12 19.15 10.15
CA LEU A 201 11.24 18.01 9.22
C LEU A 201 11.93 18.39 7.90
N LYS A 202 12.64 19.50 7.84
CA LYS A 202 13.44 19.84 6.67
C LYS A 202 14.70 18.97 6.65
N GLY A 203 14.86 18.18 5.58
CA GLY A 203 16.08 17.39 5.37
C GLY A 203 15.84 15.92 5.06
N THR A 204 16.61 15.04 5.65
CA THR A 204 16.79 13.61 5.32
C THR A 204 15.74 12.66 5.91
N TYR A 205 14.52 13.09 6.12
CA TYR A 205 13.45 12.23 6.63
C TYR A 205 12.78 11.44 5.50
N ASN A 206 12.44 10.19 5.81
CA ASN A 206 11.42 9.46 5.07
C ASN A 206 10.06 9.75 5.70
N TYR A 207 9.00 9.71 4.90
CA TYR A 207 7.68 10.12 5.37
C TYR A 207 6.61 9.11 4.96
N GLN A 208 5.62 8.96 5.83
CA GLN A 208 4.39 8.24 5.53
C GLN A 208 3.20 8.91 6.19
N VAL A 209 2.09 8.99 5.49
CA VAL A 209 0.81 9.42 6.05
C VAL A 209 -0.04 8.18 6.31
N ALA A 210 -0.58 8.06 7.50
CA ALA A 210 -1.56 7.05 7.86
C ALA A 210 -2.39 7.52 9.05
N ASN A 211 -3.69 7.20 9.08
CA ASN A 211 -4.59 7.47 10.20
C ASN A 211 -4.51 8.91 10.74
N ASN A 212 -4.57 9.90 9.86
CA ASN A 212 -4.48 11.32 10.21
C ASN A 212 -3.17 11.74 10.92
N LYS A 213 -2.11 10.96 10.75
CA LYS A 213 -0.78 11.22 11.31
C LYS A 213 0.26 11.24 10.19
N LEU A 214 1.21 12.14 10.32
CA LEU A 214 2.43 12.14 9.52
C LEU A 214 3.54 11.46 10.33
N PHE A 215 4.01 10.35 9.82
CA PHE A 215 5.18 9.65 10.35
C PHE A 215 6.40 10.12 9.57
N ALA A 216 7.40 10.60 10.27
CA ALA A 216 8.66 11.03 9.70
C ALA A 216 9.81 10.33 10.42
N TRP A 217 10.69 9.64 9.69
CA TRP A 217 11.78 8.90 10.32
C TRP A 217 13.11 9.11 9.62
N THR A 218 14.15 9.06 10.44
CA THR A 218 15.54 8.94 10.03
C THR A 218 16.04 7.53 10.38
N ARG A 219 17.36 7.32 10.30
CA ARG A 219 17.97 6.06 10.75
C ARG A 219 17.72 5.80 12.23
N ASP A 220 17.70 6.84 13.05
CA ASP A 220 17.80 6.72 14.52
C ASP A 220 16.58 7.30 15.26
N SER A 221 15.64 7.92 14.55
CA SER A 221 14.48 8.57 15.18
C SER A 221 13.21 8.44 14.33
N LEU A 222 12.07 8.35 15.02
CA LEU A 222 10.74 8.43 14.45
C LEU A 222 9.99 9.58 15.14
N HIS A 223 9.43 10.47 14.34
CA HIS A 223 8.59 11.57 14.77
C HIS A 223 7.16 11.35 14.25
N ILE A 224 6.19 11.51 15.13
CA ILE A 224 4.76 11.34 14.80
C ILE A 224 4.08 12.68 15.03
N TYR A 225 3.48 13.22 13.99
CA TYR A 225 2.73 14.47 14.03
C TYR A 225 1.26 14.21 13.73
N THR A 226 0.37 14.77 14.55
CA THR A 226 -1.02 14.88 14.16
C THR A 226 -1.12 16.04 13.17
N TYR A 227 -1.54 15.75 11.96
CA TYR A 227 -1.61 16.75 10.91
C TYR A 227 -3.07 17.19 10.74
N PRO A 228 -3.36 18.51 10.72
CA PRO A 228 -4.69 18.99 10.34
C PRO A 228 -4.87 18.78 8.83
N PHE A 229 -5.67 17.82 8.50
CA PHE A 229 -6.06 17.53 7.11
C PHE A 229 -7.33 18.29 6.73
#